data_18090534e9dc1727f5b5710a137dbd71
#
_entry.id   18090534e9dc1727f5b5710a137dbd71
#
_cell.length_a   1.000
_cell.length_b   1.000
_cell.length_c   1.000
_cell.angle_alpha   90.00
_cell.angle_beta   90.00
_cell.angle_gamma   90.00
#
_symmetry.space_group_name_H-M   'P 1'
#
loop_
_entity.id
_entity.type
_entity.pdbx_description
1 polymer ?
#
loop_
_entity_poly.entity_id
_entity_poly.type
_entity_poly.pdbx_seq_one_letter_code
_entity_poly.pdbx_strand_id
1 'polypeptide(L)'
;QNLTVTPPDTPVTVENLIQWNVNAFLLELCKVPQPILDAFNENGWTFVIGTEYLTNLSRKLGVNCIGAAVYTEKRIYVSEASAVLHEFGHFLDCAMGFPQEHKDLYALEAASAPMKQHAKSNSLEYFAEFFAYWLSGSTRTLAQLKELTPETYVYFESLEITHWFSA
;
A
#
# COMPACT_ATOMS: atom_id res chain seq x y z
N GLN A 1 15.15 1.95 -20.50
CA GLN A 1 15.74 0.63 -20.43
C GLN A 1 15.39 -0.05 -19.11
N ASN A 2 14.76 -1.20 -19.21
CA ASN A 2 14.29 -1.91 -18.02
C ASN A 2 15.45 -2.68 -17.38
N LEU A 3 15.73 -2.36 -16.13
CA LEU A 3 16.68 -3.12 -15.33
C LEU A 3 15.94 -3.83 -14.23
N THR A 4 15.91 -5.16 -14.29
CA THR A 4 15.42 -5.95 -13.17
C THR A 4 16.57 -6.10 -12.19
N VAL A 5 16.40 -5.51 -11.01
CA VAL A 5 17.38 -5.59 -9.94
C VAL A 5 16.78 -6.40 -8.82
N THR A 6 17.38 -7.55 -8.55
CA THR A 6 16.99 -8.37 -7.41
C THR A 6 18.22 -8.52 -6.51
N PRO A 7 18.54 -7.49 -5.70
CA PRO A 7 19.65 -7.60 -4.75
C PRO A 7 19.38 -8.78 -3.79
N PRO A 8 20.42 -9.43 -3.25
CA PRO A 8 20.25 -10.58 -2.37
C PRO A 8 19.29 -10.36 -1.21
N ASP A 9 19.18 -9.11 -0.75
CA ASP A 9 18.34 -8.76 0.41
C ASP A 9 17.00 -8.15 0.02
N THR A 10 16.66 -8.11 -1.27
CA THR A 10 15.39 -7.54 -1.71
C THR A 10 14.27 -8.56 -1.49
N PRO A 11 13.24 -8.23 -0.69
CA PRO A 11 12.19 -9.19 -0.34
C PRO A 11 11.20 -9.47 -1.48
N VAL A 12 11.22 -8.66 -2.55
CA VAL A 12 10.34 -8.78 -3.72
C VAL A 12 11.12 -8.54 -5.00
N THR A 13 10.55 -8.95 -6.13
CA THR A 13 11.14 -8.64 -7.44
C THR A 13 11.01 -7.14 -7.72
N VAL A 14 12.14 -6.49 -7.95
CA VAL A 14 12.20 -5.04 -8.17
C VAL A 14 12.71 -4.73 -9.57
N GLU A 15 11.98 -3.88 -10.30
CA GLU A 15 12.46 -3.26 -11.54
C GLU A 15 12.78 -1.79 -11.23
N ASN A 16 14.01 -1.38 -11.49
CA ASN A 16 14.41 0.02 -11.34
C ASN A 16 14.65 0.62 -12.73
N LEU A 17 13.66 1.32 -13.24
CA LEU A 17 13.67 1.83 -14.62
C LEU A 17 14.52 3.08 -14.79
N ILE A 18 14.91 3.75 -13.72
CA ILE A 18 15.64 5.01 -13.76
C ILE A 18 16.97 4.96 -13.02
N GLN A 19 17.35 3.80 -12.56
CA GLN A 19 18.61 3.53 -11.88
C GLN A 19 18.86 4.44 -10.66
N TRP A 20 17.78 4.79 -9.95
CA TRP A 20 17.90 5.54 -8.71
C TRP A 20 18.50 4.68 -7.61
N ASN A 21 19.06 5.35 -6.59
CA ASN A 21 19.39 4.70 -5.34
C ASN A 21 18.08 4.19 -4.71
N VAL A 22 17.98 2.87 -4.54
CA VAL A 22 16.75 2.23 -4.10
C VAL A 22 16.62 2.12 -2.58
N ASN A 23 17.61 2.58 -1.81
CA ASN A 23 17.64 2.37 -0.35
C ASN A 23 16.39 2.89 0.36
N ALA A 24 15.90 4.06 0.00
CA ALA A 24 14.68 4.62 0.62
C ALA A 24 13.46 3.73 0.37
N PHE A 25 13.36 3.16 -0.84
CA PHE A 25 12.27 2.24 -1.20
C PHE A 25 12.38 0.92 -0.44
N LEU A 26 13.60 0.38 -0.32
CA LEU A 26 13.84 -0.87 0.42
C LEU A 26 13.54 -0.71 1.91
N LEU A 27 13.84 0.44 2.50
CA LEU A 27 13.51 0.72 3.89
C LEU A 27 12.00 0.70 4.12
N GLU A 28 11.23 1.22 3.19
CA GLU A 28 9.76 1.14 3.28
C GLU A 28 9.25 -0.29 3.09
N LEU A 29 9.84 -1.05 2.16
CA LEU A 29 9.50 -2.46 1.98
C LEU A 29 9.75 -3.28 3.25
N CYS A 30 10.77 -2.94 4.02
CA CYS A 30 11.07 -3.64 5.28
C CYS A 30 9.97 -3.46 6.33
N LYS A 31 9.11 -2.46 6.20
CA LYS A 31 7.97 -2.26 7.12
C LYS A 31 6.78 -3.15 6.79
N VAL A 32 6.75 -3.71 5.59
CA VAL A 32 5.64 -4.57 5.16
C VAL A 32 5.79 -5.95 5.82
N PRO A 33 4.73 -6.47 6.47
CA PRO A 33 4.78 -7.78 7.10
C PRO A 33 5.15 -8.89 6.13
N GLN A 34 5.95 -9.85 6.58
CA GLN A 34 6.45 -10.94 5.74
C GLN A 34 5.34 -11.73 5.03
N PRO A 35 4.21 -12.07 5.68
CA PRO A 35 3.13 -12.78 4.97
C PRO A 35 2.61 -12.03 3.74
N ILE A 36 2.61 -10.68 3.79
CA ILE A 36 2.16 -9.87 2.66
C ILE A 36 3.20 -9.88 1.55
N LEU A 37 4.49 -9.78 1.90
CA LEU A 37 5.57 -9.89 0.92
C LEU A 37 5.58 -11.26 0.25
N ASP A 38 5.34 -12.31 1.02
CA ASP A 38 5.26 -13.68 0.49
C ASP A 38 4.10 -13.81 -0.50
N ALA A 39 2.93 -13.29 -0.15
CA ALA A 39 1.77 -13.30 -1.04
C ALA A 39 2.02 -12.50 -2.32
N PHE A 40 2.70 -11.37 -2.21
CA PHE A 40 3.10 -10.55 -3.36
C PHE A 40 3.96 -11.36 -4.34
N ASN A 41 4.96 -12.04 -3.83
CA ASN A 41 5.86 -12.88 -4.62
C ASN A 41 5.14 -14.10 -5.22
N GLU A 42 4.35 -14.80 -4.41
CA GLU A 42 3.63 -16.00 -4.83
C GLU A 42 2.61 -15.71 -5.92
N ASN A 43 2.01 -14.51 -5.90
CA ASN A 43 1.05 -14.09 -6.92
C ASN A 43 1.70 -13.49 -8.16
N GLY A 44 3.02 -13.43 -8.20
CA GLY A 44 3.76 -12.98 -9.38
C GLY A 44 3.77 -11.47 -9.58
N TRP A 45 3.61 -10.70 -8.53
CA TRP A 45 3.68 -9.24 -8.61
C TRP A 45 5.11 -8.72 -8.69
N THR A 46 5.28 -7.56 -9.30
CA THR A 46 6.56 -6.87 -9.43
C THR A 46 6.46 -5.45 -8.88
N PHE A 47 7.50 -5.02 -8.19
CA PHE A 47 7.62 -3.68 -7.65
C PHE A 47 8.48 -2.84 -8.60
N VAL A 48 7.91 -1.78 -9.17
CA VAL A 48 8.54 -0.97 -10.21
C VAL A 48 8.86 0.42 -9.69
N ILE A 49 10.14 0.78 -9.72
CA ILE A 49 10.60 2.12 -9.36
C ILE A 49 10.83 2.88 -10.67
N GLY A 50 10.11 3.96 -10.88
CA GLY A 50 10.22 4.75 -12.09
C GLY A 50 9.16 5.82 -12.19
N THR A 51 9.27 6.68 -13.21
CA THR A 51 8.38 7.84 -13.37
C THR A 51 7.49 7.77 -14.60
N GLU A 52 7.88 7.03 -15.63
CA GLU A 52 7.19 7.08 -16.94
C GLU A 52 5.70 6.73 -16.83
N TYR A 53 5.40 5.58 -16.26
CA TYR A 53 4.01 5.15 -16.11
C TYR A 53 3.20 6.17 -15.31
N LEU A 54 3.76 6.65 -14.19
CA LEU A 54 3.08 7.59 -13.30
C LEU A 54 2.92 8.97 -13.92
N THR A 55 3.88 9.41 -14.72
CA THR A 55 3.76 10.67 -15.48
C THR A 55 2.60 10.60 -16.47
N ASN A 56 2.50 9.50 -17.20
CA ASN A 56 1.42 9.29 -18.15
C ASN A 56 0.06 9.19 -17.45
N LEU A 57 0.00 8.47 -16.33
CA LEU A 57 -1.21 8.37 -15.52
C LEU A 57 -1.62 9.73 -14.95
N SER A 58 -0.66 10.52 -14.48
CA SER A 58 -0.91 11.87 -13.95
C SER A 58 -1.52 12.78 -15.00
N ARG A 59 -1.01 12.73 -16.24
CA ARG A 59 -1.59 13.51 -17.34
C ARG A 59 -3.03 13.08 -17.63
N LYS A 60 -3.26 11.77 -17.66
CA LYS A 60 -4.57 11.20 -17.97
C LYS A 60 -5.61 11.59 -16.92
N LEU A 61 -5.23 11.57 -15.65
CA LEU A 61 -6.14 11.83 -14.53
C LEU A 61 -6.20 13.30 -14.13
N GLY A 62 -5.22 14.11 -14.55
CA GLY A 62 -5.15 15.53 -14.17
C GLY A 62 -4.71 15.75 -12.73
N VAL A 63 -4.12 14.76 -12.08
CA VAL A 63 -3.58 14.86 -10.72
C VAL A 63 -2.20 14.24 -10.67
N ASN A 64 -1.37 14.69 -9.72
CA ASN A 64 -0.03 14.14 -9.56
C ASN A 64 -0.07 12.78 -8.86
N CYS A 65 0.31 11.72 -9.57
CA CYS A 65 0.36 10.36 -9.04
C CYS A 65 1.81 9.99 -8.74
N ILE A 66 2.09 9.59 -7.51
CA ILE A 66 3.41 9.14 -7.07
C ILE A 66 3.48 7.62 -6.84
N GLY A 67 2.34 6.95 -6.98
CA GLY A 67 2.23 5.51 -6.88
C GLY A 67 0.96 5.00 -7.53
N ALA A 68 0.97 3.74 -7.93
CA ALA A 68 -0.19 3.06 -8.48
C ALA A 68 -0.05 1.54 -8.30
N ALA A 69 -1.13 0.89 -7.93
CA ALA A 69 -1.23 -0.57 -7.94
C ALA A 69 -2.11 -0.96 -9.13
N VAL A 70 -1.53 -1.66 -10.09
CA VAL A 70 -2.21 -2.06 -11.33
C VAL A 70 -2.50 -3.55 -11.26
N TYR A 71 -3.72 -3.88 -10.88
CA TYR A 71 -4.12 -5.26 -10.59
C TYR A 71 -4.03 -6.18 -11.81
N THR A 72 -4.38 -5.67 -12.99
CA THR A 72 -4.35 -6.44 -14.23
C THR A 72 -2.94 -6.78 -14.69
N GLU A 73 -1.97 -5.93 -14.37
CA GLU A 73 -0.56 -6.14 -14.71
C GLU A 73 0.23 -6.82 -13.57
N LYS A 74 -0.36 -6.86 -12.39
CA LYS A 74 0.31 -7.32 -11.17
C LYS A 74 1.59 -6.53 -10.91
N ARG A 75 1.46 -5.19 -10.93
CA ARG A 75 2.58 -4.29 -10.71
C ARG A 75 2.21 -3.18 -9.75
N ILE A 76 3.14 -2.85 -8.87
CA ILE A 76 3.12 -1.62 -8.10
C ILE A 76 4.15 -0.70 -8.71
N TYR A 77 3.73 0.50 -9.12
CA TYR A 77 4.62 1.55 -9.61
C TYR A 77 4.77 2.61 -8.54
N VAL A 78 6.01 3.03 -8.26
CA VAL A 78 6.29 4.12 -7.33
C VAL A 78 7.38 5.03 -7.87
N SER A 79 7.21 6.32 -7.70
CA SER A 79 8.22 7.33 -8.01
C SER A 79 8.80 7.96 -6.73
N GLU A 80 8.13 7.77 -5.59
CA GLU A 80 8.57 8.26 -4.28
C GLU A 80 8.38 7.17 -3.23
N ALA A 81 9.34 7.08 -2.32
CA ALA A 81 9.31 6.07 -1.26
C ALA A 81 8.07 6.20 -0.36
N SER A 82 7.56 7.42 -0.20
CA SER A 82 6.37 7.67 0.61
C SER A 82 5.10 6.98 0.10
N ALA A 83 5.09 6.53 -1.15
CA ALA A 83 3.94 5.83 -1.73
C ALA A 83 3.95 4.32 -1.49
N VAL A 84 5.08 3.75 -1.07
CA VAL A 84 5.27 2.28 -1.01
C VAL A 84 4.20 1.60 -0.16
N LEU A 85 4.01 2.03 1.07
CA LEU A 85 3.10 1.36 2.00
C LEU A 85 1.64 1.48 1.56
N HIS A 86 1.26 2.64 1.02
CA HIS A 86 -0.09 2.85 0.50
C HIS A 86 -0.39 1.89 -0.65
N GLU A 87 0.54 1.74 -1.59
CA GLU A 87 0.33 0.84 -2.74
C GLU A 87 0.29 -0.62 -2.29
N PHE A 88 1.07 -1.01 -1.29
CA PHE A 88 0.96 -2.35 -0.70
C PHE A 88 -0.39 -2.57 0.00
N GLY A 89 -0.99 -1.50 0.53
CA GLY A 89 -2.35 -1.56 1.03
C GLY A 89 -3.36 -1.94 -0.05
N HIS A 90 -3.21 -1.37 -1.24
CA HIS A 90 -4.04 -1.76 -2.40
C HIS A 90 -3.78 -3.22 -2.79
N PHE A 91 -2.53 -3.66 -2.77
CA PHE A 91 -2.22 -5.06 -3.04
C PHE A 91 -2.91 -5.98 -2.03
N LEU A 92 -2.82 -5.65 -0.75
CA LEU A 92 -3.45 -6.46 0.31
C LEU A 92 -4.96 -6.57 0.10
N ASP A 93 -5.62 -5.45 -0.16
CA ASP A 93 -7.06 -5.41 -0.43
C ASP A 93 -7.41 -6.35 -1.59
N CYS A 94 -6.65 -6.28 -2.68
CA CYS A 94 -6.80 -7.15 -3.84
C CYS A 94 -6.58 -8.62 -3.47
N ALA A 95 -5.49 -8.93 -2.76
CA ALA A 95 -5.14 -10.30 -2.37
C ALA A 95 -6.19 -10.92 -1.45
N MET A 96 -6.88 -10.11 -0.66
CA MET A 96 -7.99 -10.55 0.19
C MET A 96 -9.31 -10.65 -0.57
N GLY A 97 -9.34 -10.28 -1.85
CA GLY A 97 -10.54 -10.35 -2.69
C GLY A 97 -11.51 -9.18 -2.49
N PHE A 98 -11.02 -8.02 -2.11
CA PHE A 98 -11.84 -6.83 -1.87
C PHE A 98 -13.02 -7.11 -0.94
N PRO A 99 -12.78 -7.52 0.32
CA PRO A 99 -13.85 -7.94 1.22
C PRO A 99 -14.92 -6.87 1.41
N GLN A 100 -16.16 -7.30 1.54
CA GLN A 100 -17.28 -6.39 1.83
C GLN A 100 -17.02 -5.61 3.13
N GLU A 101 -16.34 -6.23 4.09
CA GLU A 101 -16.00 -5.60 5.37
C GLU A 101 -15.21 -4.30 5.18
N HIS A 102 -14.31 -4.23 4.19
CA HIS A 102 -13.56 -3.01 3.90
C HIS A 102 -14.49 -1.88 3.46
N LYS A 103 -15.52 -2.20 2.67
CA LYS A 103 -16.52 -1.22 2.23
C LYS A 103 -17.39 -0.78 3.38
N ASP A 104 -17.76 -1.71 4.26
CA ASP A 104 -18.59 -1.42 5.43
C ASP A 104 -17.86 -0.50 6.41
N LEU A 105 -16.58 -0.77 6.67
CA LEU A 105 -15.75 0.06 7.54
C LEU A 105 -15.57 1.47 6.96
N TYR A 106 -15.38 1.56 5.65
CA TYR A 106 -15.31 2.84 4.96
C TYR A 106 -16.59 3.64 5.15
N ALA A 107 -17.73 3.03 4.90
CA ALA A 107 -19.01 3.69 5.02
C ALA A 107 -19.28 4.16 6.47
N LEU A 108 -18.81 3.39 7.44
CA LEU A 108 -19.04 3.68 8.85
C LEU A 108 -18.14 4.77 9.40
N GLU A 109 -16.86 4.74 9.05
CA GLU A 109 -15.85 5.52 9.79
C GLU A 109 -14.99 6.48 8.96
N ALA A 110 -14.97 6.39 7.64
CA ALA A 110 -14.08 7.22 6.83
C ALA A 110 -14.29 8.72 7.05
N ALA A 111 -15.53 9.16 7.25
CA ALA A 111 -15.82 10.57 7.47
C ALA A 111 -15.13 11.13 8.72
N SER A 112 -14.94 10.30 9.76
CA SER A 112 -14.30 10.69 11.01
C SER A 112 -12.78 10.47 11.00
N ALA A 113 -12.24 9.82 9.98
CA ALA A 113 -10.84 9.45 9.95
C ALA A 113 -9.93 10.68 9.87
N PRO A 114 -8.80 10.69 10.62
CA PRO A 114 -7.84 11.79 10.58
C PRO A 114 -6.92 11.68 9.36
N MET A 115 -7.50 11.71 8.18
CA MET A 115 -6.84 11.52 6.90
C MET A 115 -7.20 12.64 5.94
N LYS A 116 -6.36 12.81 4.90
CA LYS A 116 -6.64 13.76 3.82
C LYS A 116 -7.87 13.33 3.03
N GLN A 117 -8.54 14.29 2.40
CA GLN A 117 -9.78 14.04 1.66
C GLN A 117 -9.63 12.95 0.58
N HIS A 118 -8.48 12.92 -0.11
CA HIS A 118 -8.22 11.90 -1.13
C HIS A 118 -8.34 10.48 -0.57
N ALA A 119 -7.82 10.25 0.63
CA ALA A 119 -7.87 8.94 1.29
C ALA A 119 -9.30 8.54 1.70
N LYS A 120 -10.23 9.48 1.67
CA LYS A 120 -11.64 9.25 2.01
C LYS A 120 -12.54 9.17 0.76
N SER A 121 -11.95 9.16 -0.43
CA SER A 121 -12.70 9.22 -1.67
C SER A 121 -13.42 7.92 -2.01
N ASN A 122 -12.90 6.79 -1.57
CA ASN A 122 -13.55 5.48 -1.74
C ASN A 122 -12.93 4.47 -0.77
N SER A 123 -13.52 3.27 -0.70
CA SER A 123 -13.08 2.23 0.24
C SER A 123 -11.67 1.73 -0.06
N LEU A 124 -11.26 1.71 -1.33
CA LEU A 124 -9.92 1.26 -1.71
C LEU A 124 -8.86 2.19 -1.17
N GLU A 125 -9.06 3.50 -1.33
CA GLU A 125 -8.13 4.51 -0.83
C GLU A 125 -8.10 4.56 0.69
N TYR A 126 -9.26 4.44 1.33
CA TYR A 126 -9.35 4.41 2.78
C TYR A 126 -8.58 3.23 3.38
N PHE A 127 -8.80 2.03 2.85
CA PHE A 127 -8.11 0.84 3.34
C PHE A 127 -6.59 0.96 3.14
N ALA A 128 -6.16 1.38 1.96
CA ALA A 128 -4.74 1.52 1.64
C ALA A 128 -4.05 2.54 2.54
N GLU A 129 -4.68 3.68 2.79
CA GLU A 129 -4.11 4.72 3.64
C GLU A 129 -4.09 4.29 5.11
N PHE A 130 -5.16 3.62 5.56
CA PHE A 130 -5.19 3.09 6.93
C PHE A 130 -4.05 2.08 7.13
N PHE A 131 -3.85 1.20 6.17
CA PHE A 131 -2.75 0.24 6.19
C PHE A 131 -1.39 0.94 6.30
N ALA A 132 -1.16 1.98 5.50
CA ALA A 132 0.09 2.73 5.54
C ALA A 132 0.31 3.38 6.92
N TYR A 133 -0.72 3.97 7.51
CA TYR A 133 -0.65 4.54 8.85
C TYR A 133 -0.43 3.45 9.91
N TRP A 134 -1.04 2.29 9.74
CA TRP A 134 -0.87 1.16 10.67
C TRP A 134 0.60 0.74 10.77
N LEU A 135 1.30 0.69 9.64
CA LEU A 135 2.70 0.26 9.59
C LEU A 135 3.71 1.36 9.92
N SER A 136 3.39 2.61 9.64
CA SER A 136 4.36 3.71 9.74
C SER A 136 3.94 4.82 10.70
N GLY A 137 2.73 4.80 11.20
CA GLY A 137 2.21 5.87 12.03
C GLY A 137 2.91 5.97 13.38
N SER A 138 3.04 7.20 13.88
CA SER A 138 3.53 7.45 15.22
C SER A 138 2.51 6.94 16.26
N THR A 139 2.94 6.84 17.50
CA THR A 139 2.05 6.51 18.63
C THR A 139 0.85 7.45 18.68
N ARG A 140 1.07 8.74 18.39
CA ARG A 140 0.00 9.75 18.36
C ARG A 140 -1.00 9.47 17.23
N THR A 141 -0.50 9.17 16.02
CA THR A 141 -1.35 8.85 14.87
C THR A 141 -2.20 7.61 15.16
N LEU A 142 -1.59 6.56 15.70
CA LEU A 142 -2.31 5.33 16.04
C LEU A 142 -3.36 5.56 17.11
N ALA A 143 -3.07 6.40 18.11
CA ALA A 143 -4.04 6.76 19.14
C ALA A 143 -5.25 7.51 18.55
N GLN A 144 -5.01 8.40 17.58
CA GLN A 144 -6.09 9.12 16.89
C GLN A 144 -6.96 8.17 16.06
N LEU A 145 -6.33 7.22 15.35
CA LEU A 145 -7.07 6.20 14.59
C LEU A 145 -7.95 5.36 15.51
N LYS A 146 -7.43 4.96 16.66
CA LYS A 146 -8.18 4.18 17.65
C LYS A 146 -9.38 4.96 18.20
N GLU A 147 -9.21 6.26 18.44
CA GLU A 147 -10.26 7.11 18.96
C GLU A 147 -11.33 7.41 17.91
N LEU A 148 -10.91 7.79 16.70
CA LEU A 148 -11.83 8.30 15.67
C LEU A 148 -12.35 7.23 14.73
N THR A 149 -11.64 6.11 14.61
CA THR A 149 -12.01 4.98 13.75
C THR A 149 -11.82 3.66 14.50
N PRO A 150 -12.56 3.46 15.62
CA PRO A 150 -12.31 2.33 16.51
C PRO A 150 -12.57 0.97 15.88
N GLU A 151 -13.56 0.83 15.01
CA GLU A 151 -13.87 -0.46 14.40
C GLU A 151 -12.85 -0.85 13.33
N THR A 152 -12.39 0.11 12.53
CA THR A 152 -11.32 -0.13 11.58
C THR A 152 -10.03 -0.49 12.33
N TYR A 153 -9.75 0.20 13.43
CA TYR A 153 -8.59 -0.09 14.26
C TYR A 153 -8.61 -1.54 14.77
N VAL A 154 -9.74 -1.98 15.32
CA VAL A 154 -9.90 -3.35 15.82
C VAL A 154 -9.78 -4.36 14.68
N TYR A 155 -10.29 -4.03 13.52
CA TYR A 155 -10.15 -4.90 12.34
C TYR A 155 -8.69 -5.10 11.98
N PHE A 156 -7.88 -4.04 11.93
CA PHE A 156 -6.44 -4.15 11.66
C PHE A 156 -5.69 -4.90 12.77
N GLU A 157 -6.08 -4.72 14.04
CA GLU A 157 -5.53 -5.54 15.13
C GLU A 157 -5.78 -7.04 14.86
N SER A 158 -6.98 -7.38 14.43
CA SER A 158 -7.32 -8.78 14.15
C SER A 158 -6.53 -9.34 12.97
N LEU A 159 -6.31 -8.53 11.94
CA LEU A 159 -5.47 -8.94 10.81
C LEU A 159 -4.03 -9.20 11.24
N GLU A 160 -3.48 -8.35 12.10
CA GLU A 160 -2.13 -8.52 12.60
C GLU A 160 -2.00 -9.76 13.48
N ILE A 161 -2.96 -9.99 14.39
CA ILE A 161 -2.98 -11.18 15.26
C ILE A 161 -3.06 -12.46 14.44
N THR A 162 -3.83 -12.47 13.37
CA THR A 162 -3.99 -13.64 12.49
C THR A 162 -2.90 -13.72 11.42
N HIS A 163 -1.86 -12.90 11.50
CA HIS A 163 -0.77 -12.83 10.51
C HIS A 163 -1.30 -12.61 9.08
N TRP A 164 -2.26 -11.69 8.94
CA TRP A 164 -2.81 -11.15 7.69
C TRP A 164 -3.61 -12.15 6.85
N PHE A 165 -2.99 -13.24 6.42
CA PHE A 165 -3.64 -14.24 5.57
C PHE A 165 -3.89 -15.57 6.26
N SER A 166 -3.47 -15.72 7.49
CA SER A 166 -3.67 -16.98 8.22
C SER A 166 -5.14 -17.15 8.57
N ALA A 167 -5.66 -18.29 8.26
CA ALA A 167 -7.03 -18.64 8.63
C ALA A 167 -7.11 -18.92 10.12
#